data_62fb61bb32317ef66afa19cfc6d07b54
#
_entry.id   62fb61bb32317ef66afa19cfc6d07b54
#
_cell.length_a   1.000
_cell.length_b   1.000
_cell.length_c   1.000
_cell.angle_alpha   90.00
_cell.angle_beta   90.00
_cell.angle_gamma   90.00
#
_symmetry.space_group_name_H-M   'P 1'
#
loop_
_entity.id
_entity.type
_entity.pdbx_description
1 polymer ?
#
loop_
_entity_poly.entity_id
_entity_poly.type
_entity_poly.pdbx_seq_one_letter_code
_entity_poly.pdbx_strand_id
1 'polypeptide(L)'
;MVSQTILIFIGRGGINKTTFFYYILPPCLRQYFINESTANYTDKDFMEAFSSKALICLDELESTFGKGLSALKSNVTKLVFSIRRPYDKYRSELLHRGALCGTSNSIQIITDEENRRYSPWFVDNIESPRETPIDYQHVYAQAVALGQEVTNRVKNQEEGWVYWLTTVDIDVMREHNGMFMVSN
;
A
#
# COMPACT_ATOMS: atom_id res chain seq x y z
N MET A 1 8.96 10.69 0.15
CA MET A 1 7.73 10.67 0.94
C MET A 1 7.19 9.26 0.93
N VAL A 2 6.59 8.80 2.01
CA VAL A 2 6.10 7.43 2.19
C VAL A 2 4.58 7.46 2.19
N SER A 3 3.94 6.54 1.45
CA SER A 3 2.50 6.35 1.53
C SER A 3 2.12 5.86 2.93
N GLN A 4 1.17 6.53 3.57
CA GLN A 4 0.66 6.13 4.89
C GLN A 4 -0.59 5.26 4.79
N THR A 5 -1.03 4.97 3.57
CA THR A 5 -2.23 4.19 3.29
C THR A 5 -1.89 2.93 2.50
N ILE A 6 -2.71 1.91 2.69
CA ILE A 6 -2.66 0.63 1.99
C ILE A 6 -3.86 0.60 1.04
N LEU A 7 -3.60 0.59 -0.26
CA LEU A 7 -4.65 0.37 -1.27
C LEU A 7 -5.03 -1.11 -1.26
N ILE A 8 -6.31 -1.42 -1.07
CA ILE A 8 -6.78 -2.80 -0.96
C ILE A 8 -7.87 -3.07 -2.01
N PHE A 9 -7.67 -4.08 -2.83
CA PHE A 9 -8.69 -4.57 -3.73
C PHE A 9 -9.45 -5.73 -3.11
N ILE A 10 -10.78 -5.57 -3.00
CA ILE A 10 -11.70 -6.54 -2.43
C ILE A 10 -12.57 -7.09 -3.53
N GLY A 11 -12.71 -8.41 -3.61
CA GLY A 11 -13.56 -9.07 -4.60
C GLY A 11 -13.26 -10.56 -4.68
N ARG A 12 -14.04 -11.28 -5.45
CA ARG A 12 -13.91 -12.75 -5.58
C ARG A 12 -12.52 -13.17 -6.03
N GLY A 13 -12.12 -14.40 -5.69
CA GLY A 13 -10.88 -15.00 -6.18
C GLY A 13 -10.81 -15.09 -7.71
N GLY A 14 -9.62 -15.01 -8.27
CA GLY A 14 -9.39 -15.20 -9.70
C GLY A 14 -9.63 -14.02 -10.62
N ILE A 15 -10.00 -12.85 -10.10
CA ILE A 15 -10.26 -11.62 -10.91
C ILE A 15 -9.01 -10.76 -11.16
N ASN A 16 -7.82 -11.34 -11.11
CA ASN A 16 -6.54 -10.68 -11.41
C ASN A 16 -6.10 -9.55 -10.44
N LYS A 17 -6.60 -9.48 -9.20
CA LYS A 17 -6.23 -8.44 -8.24
C LYS A 17 -4.72 -8.33 -8.02
N THR A 18 -4.08 -9.42 -7.61
CA THR A 18 -2.62 -9.49 -7.38
C THR A 18 -1.84 -9.33 -8.67
N THR A 19 -2.35 -9.89 -9.77
CA THR A 19 -1.79 -9.73 -11.11
C THR A 19 -1.74 -8.26 -11.50
N PHE A 20 -2.81 -7.49 -11.26
CA PHE A 20 -2.85 -6.06 -11.54
C PHE A 20 -1.74 -5.31 -10.81
N PHE A 21 -1.57 -5.54 -9.50
CA PHE A 21 -0.52 -4.89 -8.73
C PHE A 21 0.90 -5.23 -9.21
N TYR A 22 1.12 -6.45 -9.69
CA TYR A 22 2.38 -6.80 -10.31
C TYR A 22 2.62 -6.07 -11.62
N TYR A 23 1.58 -5.99 -12.46
CA TYR A 23 1.67 -5.39 -13.79
C TYR A 23 1.57 -3.86 -13.78
N ILE A 24 1.14 -3.21 -12.70
CA ILE A 24 1.21 -1.75 -12.62
C ILE A 24 2.66 -1.24 -12.69
N LEU A 25 3.61 -2.07 -12.29
CA LEU A 25 5.02 -1.79 -12.48
C LEU A 25 5.46 -2.19 -13.89
N PRO A 26 6.16 -1.31 -14.63
CA PRO A 26 6.72 -1.65 -15.93
C PRO A 26 7.76 -2.77 -15.79
N PRO A 27 8.06 -3.52 -16.87
CA PRO A 27 8.94 -4.70 -16.82
C PRO A 27 10.26 -4.47 -16.10
N CYS A 28 10.90 -3.32 -16.28
CA CYS A 28 12.18 -2.97 -15.67
C CYS A 28 12.10 -2.78 -14.14
N LEU A 29 10.91 -2.49 -13.59
CA LEU A 29 10.70 -2.27 -12.16
C LEU A 29 10.06 -3.46 -11.45
N ARG A 30 9.61 -4.50 -12.15
CA ARG A 30 8.94 -5.68 -11.55
C ARG A 30 9.82 -6.44 -10.56
N GLN A 31 11.12 -6.37 -10.66
CA GLN A 31 12.04 -6.92 -9.66
C GLN A 31 11.87 -6.28 -8.26
N TYR A 32 11.29 -5.09 -8.20
CA TYR A 32 10.98 -4.37 -6.96
C TYR A 32 9.55 -4.62 -6.45
N PHE A 33 8.83 -5.57 -7.04
CA PHE A 33 7.58 -6.10 -6.53
C PHE A 33 7.85 -7.29 -5.62
N ILE A 34 7.09 -7.41 -4.55
CA ILE A 34 7.02 -8.63 -3.73
C ILE A 34 5.56 -8.91 -3.37
N ASN A 35 5.19 -10.17 -3.38
CA ASN A 35 3.88 -10.65 -2.93
C ASN A 35 4.06 -11.47 -1.65
N GLU A 36 3.38 -11.07 -0.57
CA GLU A 36 3.47 -11.67 0.74
C GLU A 36 2.07 -12.13 1.19
N SER A 37 1.86 -13.43 1.26
CA SER A 37 0.57 -14.01 1.67
C SER A 37 0.46 -14.30 3.17
N THR A 38 1.60 -14.47 3.86
CA THR A 38 1.64 -14.84 5.29
C THR A 38 2.71 -14.03 6.05
N ALA A 39 2.81 -12.76 5.76
CA ALA A 39 3.87 -11.93 6.31
C ALA A 39 3.82 -11.83 7.83
N ASN A 40 4.92 -12.15 8.47
CA ASN A 40 5.13 -11.73 9.85
C ASN A 40 5.59 -10.26 9.86
N TYR A 41 4.67 -9.35 10.09
CA TYR A 41 4.93 -7.90 10.03
C TYR A 41 5.93 -7.38 11.08
N THR A 42 6.38 -8.22 11.99
CA THR A 42 7.46 -7.94 12.94
C THR A 42 8.81 -8.46 12.49
N ASP A 43 8.85 -9.23 11.40
CA ASP A 43 10.08 -9.82 10.89
C ASP A 43 11.02 -8.78 10.28
N LYS A 44 12.30 -9.03 10.39
CA LYS A 44 13.34 -8.19 9.81
C LYS A 44 13.31 -8.21 8.29
N ASP A 45 13.02 -9.37 7.70
CA ASP A 45 12.94 -9.54 6.25
C ASP A 45 11.79 -8.70 5.67
N PHE A 46 10.64 -8.66 6.37
CA PHE A 46 9.55 -7.78 6.01
C PHE A 46 9.92 -6.29 6.14
N MET A 47 10.67 -5.91 7.19
CA MET A 47 11.16 -4.54 7.34
C MET A 47 12.19 -4.17 6.25
N GLU A 48 13.03 -5.12 5.82
CA GLU A 48 13.96 -4.92 4.69
C GLU A 48 13.21 -4.70 3.38
N ALA A 49 12.06 -5.36 3.18
CA ALA A 49 11.23 -5.18 2.00
C ALA A 49 10.80 -3.71 1.82
N PHE A 50 10.46 -2.99 2.88
CA PHE A 50 10.12 -1.56 2.80
C PHE A 50 11.26 -0.68 2.27
N SER A 51 12.49 -1.10 2.41
CA SER A 51 13.66 -0.36 1.93
C SER A 51 14.09 -0.76 0.52
N SER A 52 13.88 -2.02 0.16
CA SER A 52 14.40 -2.63 -1.07
C SER A 52 13.37 -2.79 -2.17
N LYS A 53 12.07 -2.73 -1.85
CA LYS A 53 10.97 -2.90 -2.81
C LYS A 53 10.26 -1.58 -3.08
N ALA A 54 9.68 -1.46 -4.29
CA ALA A 54 8.84 -0.33 -4.67
C ALA A 54 7.38 -0.57 -4.28
N LEU A 55 6.92 -1.82 -4.42
CA LEU A 55 5.54 -2.22 -4.12
C LEU A 55 5.51 -3.57 -3.42
N ILE A 56 4.90 -3.58 -2.24
CA ILE A 56 4.72 -4.77 -1.40
C ILE A 56 3.22 -5.09 -1.41
N CYS A 57 2.85 -6.21 -2.00
CA CYS A 57 1.48 -6.67 -2.05
C CYS A 57 1.22 -7.65 -0.90
N LEU A 58 0.25 -7.34 -0.06
CA LEU A 58 -0.24 -8.22 0.99
C LEU A 58 -1.42 -9.00 0.45
N ASP A 59 -1.18 -10.25 0.07
CA ASP A 59 -2.21 -11.10 -0.51
C ASP A 59 -3.03 -11.78 0.59
N GLU A 60 -4.31 -12.02 0.32
CA GLU A 60 -5.21 -12.68 1.27
C GLU A 60 -5.22 -12.02 2.67
N LEU A 61 -5.38 -10.71 2.72
CA LEU A 61 -5.36 -9.95 3.98
C LEU A 61 -6.34 -10.50 5.02
N GLU A 62 -7.45 -11.13 4.60
CA GLU A 62 -8.40 -11.78 5.49
C GLU A 62 -7.76 -12.87 6.37
N SER A 63 -6.72 -13.52 5.92
CA SER A 63 -6.01 -14.54 6.69
C SER A 63 -5.16 -13.96 7.83
N THR A 64 -4.86 -12.68 7.76
CA THR A 64 -3.91 -11.98 8.63
C THR A 64 -4.59 -11.20 9.75
N PHE A 65 -5.94 -11.09 9.71
CA PHE A 65 -6.70 -10.33 10.69
C PHE A 65 -6.58 -10.92 12.10
N GLY A 66 -6.22 -10.08 13.04
CA GLY A 66 -6.09 -10.38 14.47
C GLY A 66 -4.65 -10.54 14.98
N LYS A 67 -3.71 -11.05 14.20
CA LYS A 67 -2.34 -11.31 14.66
C LYS A 67 -1.30 -10.54 13.85
N GLY A 68 -1.06 -9.32 14.07
CA GLY A 68 0.00 -8.57 13.35
C GLY A 68 -0.48 -7.26 12.74
N LEU A 69 -1.79 -7.01 12.75
CA LEU A 69 -2.36 -5.78 12.21
C LEU A 69 -1.81 -4.52 12.90
N SER A 70 -1.60 -4.58 14.21
CA SER A 70 -0.98 -3.47 14.96
C SER A 70 0.47 -3.21 14.54
N ALA A 71 1.24 -4.28 14.29
CA ALA A 71 2.61 -4.16 13.79
C ALA A 71 2.63 -3.61 12.36
N LEU A 72 1.72 -4.06 11.48
CA LEU A 72 1.56 -3.51 10.14
C LEU A 72 1.24 -2.01 10.20
N LYS A 73 0.25 -1.61 10.98
CA LYS A 73 -0.13 -0.19 11.19
C LYS A 73 1.05 0.67 11.67
N SER A 74 1.85 0.14 12.59
CA SER A 74 3.06 0.82 13.06
C SER A 74 4.11 0.95 11.96
N ASN A 75 4.32 -0.09 11.16
CA ASN A 75 5.36 -0.11 10.15
C ASN A 75 5.01 0.79 8.94
N VAL A 76 3.74 0.86 8.54
CA VAL A 76 3.29 1.73 7.43
C VAL A 76 3.66 3.20 7.65
N THR A 77 3.68 3.66 8.89
CA THR A 77 3.95 5.07 9.21
C THR A 77 5.42 5.37 9.54
N LYS A 78 6.27 4.35 9.70
CA LYS A 78 7.69 4.55 9.98
C LYS A 78 8.42 5.07 8.76
N LEU A 79 9.25 6.09 8.95
CA LEU A 79 10.12 6.63 7.90
C LEU A 79 11.46 5.88 7.81
N VAL A 80 11.89 5.30 8.91
CA VAL A 80 13.18 4.62 9.05
C VAL A 80 12.99 3.35 9.88
N PHE A 81 13.58 2.26 9.43
CA PHE A 81 13.65 0.99 10.15
C PHE A 81 15.08 0.79 10.66
N SER A 82 15.23 0.56 11.96
CA SER A 82 16.51 0.21 12.56
C SER A 82 16.59 -1.31 12.74
N ILE A 83 17.36 -1.97 11.90
CA ILE A 83 17.52 -3.42 11.93
C ILE A 83 18.99 -3.81 12.19
N ARG A 84 19.17 -4.99 12.77
CA ARG A 84 20.48 -5.60 12.91
C ARG A 84 20.46 -6.93 12.15
N ARG A 85 21.24 -6.98 11.05
CA ARG A 85 21.39 -8.21 10.26
C ARG A 85 22.16 -9.26 11.06
N PRO A 86 21.98 -10.54 10.72
CA PRO A 86 22.82 -11.60 11.28
C PRO A 86 24.30 -11.26 11.07
N TYR A 87 25.10 -11.47 12.11
CA TYR A 87 26.56 -11.20 12.13
C TYR A 87 26.97 -9.72 12.08
N ASP A 88 26.08 -8.77 11.90
CA ASP A 88 26.41 -7.35 11.96
C ASP A 88 26.72 -6.92 13.39
N LYS A 89 27.79 -6.14 13.57
CA LYS A 89 28.16 -5.59 14.86
C LYS A 89 27.25 -4.43 15.27
N TYR A 90 26.76 -3.67 14.29
CA TYR A 90 25.96 -2.47 14.48
C TYR A 90 24.58 -2.62 13.83
N ARG A 91 23.65 -1.78 14.24
CA ARG A 91 22.34 -1.64 13.57
C ARG A 91 22.51 -0.79 12.33
N SER A 92 21.78 -1.13 11.27
CA SER A 92 21.66 -0.34 10.05
C SER A 92 20.31 0.37 10.03
N GLU A 93 20.31 1.59 9.56
CA GLU A 93 19.09 2.36 9.33
C GLU A 93 18.67 2.22 7.87
N LEU A 94 17.45 1.77 7.64
CA LEU A 94 16.86 1.56 6.32
C LEU A 94 15.73 2.56 6.12
N LEU A 95 15.82 3.35 5.07
CA LEU A 95 14.76 4.28 4.69
C LEU A 95 13.56 3.53 4.13
N HIS A 96 12.37 3.89 4.58
CA HIS A 96 11.13 3.40 4.01
C HIS A 96 10.94 4.00 2.60
N ARG A 97 10.79 3.15 1.59
CA ARG A 97 10.62 3.52 0.17
C ARG A 97 9.43 2.82 -0.47
N GLY A 98 9.12 1.60 -0.03
CA GLY A 98 8.08 0.75 -0.60
C GLY A 98 6.66 1.22 -0.25
N ALA A 99 5.78 1.23 -1.23
CA ALA A 99 4.35 1.40 -1.00
C ALA A 99 3.71 0.04 -0.70
N LEU A 100 2.60 0.07 0.06
CA LEU A 100 1.79 -1.12 0.35
C LEU A 100 0.53 -1.13 -0.49
N CYS A 101 0.20 -2.30 -1.01
CA CYS A 101 -1.11 -2.63 -1.52
C CYS A 101 -1.56 -3.98 -0.94
N GLY A 102 -2.81 -4.34 -1.14
CA GLY A 102 -3.31 -5.61 -0.65
C GLY A 102 -4.51 -6.14 -1.43
N THR A 103 -4.79 -7.41 -1.24
CA THR A 103 -5.97 -8.06 -1.80
C THR A 103 -6.76 -8.78 -0.71
N SER A 104 -8.07 -8.88 -0.88
CA SER A 104 -8.93 -9.67 -0.03
C SER A 104 -10.08 -10.27 -0.83
N ASN A 105 -10.55 -11.44 -0.40
CA ASN A 105 -11.77 -12.05 -0.88
C ASN A 105 -12.96 -11.78 0.07
N SER A 106 -12.68 -11.28 1.26
CA SER A 106 -13.69 -10.88 2.24
C SER A 106 -13.95 -9.39 2.16
N ILE A 107 -15.22 -9.00 2.25
CA ILE A 107 -15.63 -7.59 2.32
C ILE A 107 -15.26 -7.02 3.70
N GLN A 108 -15.44 -7.81 4.75
CA GLN A 108 -15.20 -7.39 6.11
C GLN A 108 -13.73 -7.57 6.48
N ILE A 109 -12.94 -6.52 6.28
CA ILE A 109 -11.48 -6.56 6.50
C ILE A 109 -10.99 -5.54 7.52
N ILE A 110 -11.85 -4.65 8.01
CA ILE A 110 -11.47 -3.60 8.95
C ILE A 110 -12.09 -3.93 10.31
N THR A 111 -11.22 -4.11 11.32
CA THR A 111 -11.61 -4.43 12.69
C THR A 111 -11.49 -3.25 13.65
N ASP A 112 -11.07 -2.10 13.15
CA ASP A 112 -10.64 -0.96 13.97
C ASP A 112 -11.30 0.33 13.50
N GLU A 113 -11.85 1.11 14.42
CA GLU A 113 -12.44 2.41 14.15
C GLU A 113 -11.42 3.44 13.62
N GLU A 114 -10.14 3.31 13.98
CA GLU A 114 -9.06 4.13 13.44
C GLU A 114 -8.52 3.60 12.10
N ASN A 115 -9.36 3.52 11.09
CA ASN A 115 -9.11 2.84 9.83
C ASN A 115 -8.49 3.71 8.73
N ARG A 116 -7.99 4.91 9.05
CA ARG A 116 -7.39 5.87 8.09
C ARG A 116 -6.19 5.36 7.27
N ARG A 117 -5.66 4.18 7.62
CA ARG A 117 -4.53 3.57 6.90
C ARG A 117 -4.96 2.63 5.78
N TYR A 118 -6.25 2.34 5.68
CA TYR A 118 -6.80 1.44 4.69
C TYR A 118 -7.59 2.22 3.65
N SER A 119 -7.36 1.89 2.38
CA SER A 119 -8.13 2.39 1.25
C SER A 119 -8.69 1.18 0.48
N PRO A 120 -9.75 0.55 1.02
CA PRO A 120 -10.39 -0.61 0.40
C PRO A 120 -11.28 -0.18 -0.77
N TRP A 121 -11.27 -0.96 -1.83
CA TRP A 121 -12.10 -0.76 -3.00
C TRP A 121 -12.68 -2.10 -3.44
N PHE A 122 -13.98 -2.13 -3.64
CA PHE A 122 -14.66 -3.28 -4.21
C PHE A 122 -14.37 -3.35 -5.71
N VAL A 123 -13.97 -4.52 -6.18
CA VAL A 123 -13.60 -4.76 -7.58
C VAL A 123 -14.36 -5.98 -8.08
N ASP A 124 -15.21 -5.78 -9.06
CA ASP A 124 -16.01 -6.85 -9.68
C ASP A 124 -15.18 -7.67 -10.67
N ASN A 125 -14.38 -7.00 -11.49
CA ASN A 125 -13.54 -7.60 -12.51
C ASN A 125 -12.35 -6.72 -12.84
N ILE A 126 -11.22 -7.34 -13.19
CA ILE A 126 -10.04 -6.67 -13.73
C ILE A 126 -9.70 -7.36 -15.04
N GLU A 127 -9.65 -6.60 -16.12
CA GLU A 127 -9.12 -7.09 -17.38
C GLU A 127 -7.70 -7.59 -17.19
N SER A 128 -7.39 -8.75 -17.77
CA SER A 128 -6.06 -9.33 -17.62
C SER A 128 -5.00 -8.40 -18.20
N PRO A 129 -4.06 -7.86 -17.40
CA PRO A 129 -2.99 -7.01 -17.92
C PRO A 129 -2.01 -7.75 -18.83
N ARG A 130 -2.19 -9.07 -19.00
CA ARG A 130 -1.44 -9.89 -19.97
C ARG A 130 -2.08 -9.81 -21.36
N GLU A 131 -3.39 -9.68 -21.41
CA GLU A 131 -4.19 -9.64 -22.64
C GLU A 131 -4.43 -8.19 -23.08
N THR A 132 -4.66 -7.29 -22.10
CA THR A 132 -4.80 -5.85 -22.29
C THR A 132 -3.63 -5.14 -21.63
N PRO A 133 -2.50 -4.95 -22.32
CA PRO A 133 -1.30 -4.36 -21.73
C PRO A 133 -1.52 -2.93 -21.26
N ILE A 134 -0.94 -2.60 -20.12
CA ILE A 134 -0.96 -1.24 -19.58
C ILE A 134 -0.05 -0.34 -20.44
N ASP A 135 -0.58 0.79 -20.87
CA ASP A 135 0.20 1.82 -21.53
C ASP A 135 1.02 2.61 -20.49
N TYR A 136 2.19 2.09 -20.15
CA TYR A 136 3.07 2.68 -19.14
C TYR A 136 3.48 4.10 -19.47
N GLN A 137 3.66 4.42 -20.75
CA GLN A 137 4.11 5.74 -21.15
C GLN A 137 3.07 6.81 -20.75
N HIS A 138 1.80 6.57 -21.07
CA HIS A 138 0.73 7.49 -20.73
C HIS A 138 0.42 7.50 -19.22
N VAL A 139 0.34 6.33 -18.59
CA VAL A 139 0.06 6.24 -17.15
C VAL A 139 1.12 6.97 -16.31
N TYR A 140 2.41 6.72 -16.59
CA TYR A 140 3.47 7.37 -15.83
C TYR A 140 3.64 8.85 -16.21
N ALA A 141 3.41 9.24 -17.45
CA ALA A 141 3.39 10.66 -17.82
C ALA A 141 2.29 11.41 -17.09
N GLN A 142 1.10 10.85 -16.98
CA GLN A 142 0.00 11.42 -16.20
C GLN A 142 0.35 11.51 -14.71
N ALA A 143 0.92 10.45 -14.14
CA ALA A 143 1.32 10.44 -12.73
C ALA A 143 2.38 11.52 -12.43
N VAL A 144 3.34 11.71 -13.32
CA VAL A 144 4.36 12.77 -13.21
C VAL A 144 3.72 14.15 -13.31
N ALA A 145 2.81 14.37 -14.26
CA ALA A 145 2.11 15.65 -14.42
C ALA A 145 1.30 16.02 -13.18
N LEU A 146 0.53 15.06 -12.63
CA LEU A 146 -0.23 15.24 -11.39
C LEU A 146 0.69 15.54 -10.20
N GLY A 147 1.81 14.82 -10.08
CA GLY A 147 2.80 15.05 -9.03
C GLY A 147 3.44 16.43 -9.11
N GLN A 148 3.70 16.94 -10.33
CA GLN A 148 4.21 18.28 -10.54
C GLN A 148 3.18 19.35 -10.18
N GLU A 149 1.92 19.17 -10.58
CA GLU A 149 0.83 20.07 -10.23
C GLU A 149 0.69 20.22 -8.72
N VAL A 150 0.60 19.08 -8.01
CA VAL A 150 0.54 19.06 -6.54
C VAL A 150 1.76 19.76 -5.91
N THR A 151 2.97 19.48 -6.43
CA THR A 151 4.19 20.12 -5.93
C THR A 151 4.17 21.62 -6.12
N ASN A 152 3.65 22.11 -7.25
CA ASN A 152 3.56 23.54 -7.54
C ASN A 152 2.54 24.23 -6.62
N ARG A 153 1.38 23.62 -6.37
CA ARG A 153 0.38 24.16 -5.42
C ARG A 153 0.98 24.32 -4.02
N VAL A 154 1.71 23.30 -3.54
CA VAL A 154 2.39 23.38 -2.24
C VAL A 154 3.45 24.49 -2.21
N LYS A 155 4.25 24.66 -3.26
CA LYS A 155 5.26 25.73 -3.34
C LYS A 155 4.66 27.12 -3.36
N ASN A 156 3.51 27.27 -4.00
CA ASN A 156 2.80 28.55 -4.10
C ASN A 156 1.99 28.87 -2.84
N GLN A 157 2.01 28.04 -1.82
CA GLN A 157 1.23 28.16 -0.58
C GLN A 157 -0.30 28.24 -0.82
N GLU A 158 -0.77 27.81 -1.99
CA GLU A 158 -2.19 27.77 -2.33
C GLU A 158 -2.94 26.70 -1.55
N GLU A 159 -2.22 25.63 -1.18
CA GLU A 159 -2.72 24.54 -0.33
C GLU A 159 -1.63 24.14 0.67
N GLY A 160 -2.03 23.67 1.83
CA GLY A 160 -1.12 23.02 2.79
C GLY A 160 -0.49 21.74 2.21
N TRP A 161 0.21 20.98 3.00
CA TRP A 161 0.88 19.73 2.57
C TRP A 161 -0.12 18.72 2.01
N VAL A 162 -0.33 18.75 0.69
CA VAL A 162 -1.28 17.88 -0.05
C VAL A 162 -0.95 16.38 0.08
N TYR A 163 0.22 16.05 0.61
CA TYR A 163 0.66 14.68 0.82
C TYR A 163 0.27 14.07 2.18
N TRP A 164 -0.35 14.87 3.06
CA TRP A 164 -0.83 14.40 4.34
C TRP A 164 -2.36 14.41 4.32
N LEU A 165 -2.93 13.33 4.83
CA LEU A 165 -4.37 13.28 5.02
C LEU A 165 -4.78 14.38 6.00
N THR A 166 -5.63 15.28 5.54
CA THR A 166 -6.26 16.28 6.41
C THR A 166 -7.32 15.62 7.29
N THR A 167 -7.84 16.35 8.28
CA THR A 167 -8.96 15.84 9.09
C THR A 167 -10.17 15.50 8.22
N VAL A 168 -10.44 16.32 7.20
CA VAL A 168 -11.55 16.09 6.25
C VAL A 168 -11.32 14.80 5.46
N ASP A 169 -10.11 14.60 4.94
CA ASP A 169 -9.78 13.37 4.20
C ASP A 169 -9.94 12.12 5.08
N ILE A 170 -9.53 12.22 6.35
CA ILE A 170 -9.67 11.11 7.33
C ILE A 170 -11.15 10.82 7.59
N ASP A 171 -11.99 11.81 7.70
CA ASP A 171 -13.43 11.61 7.94
C ASP A 171 -14.11 10.99 6.72
N VAL A 172 -13.77 11.45 5.50
CA VAL A 172 -14.23 10.83 4.25
C VAL A 172 -13.78 9.37 4.14
N MET A 173 -12.51 9.09 4.47
CA MET A 173 -12.01 7.71 4.49
C MET A 173 -12.73 6.84 5.53
N ARG A 174 -13.03 7.36 6.71
CA ARG A 174 -13.78 6.62 7.75
C ARG A 174 -15.18 6.26 7.28
N GLU A 175 -15.89 7.20 6.66
CA GLU A 175 -17.21 6.96 6.10
C GLU A 175 -17.16 5.87 5.01
N HIS A 176 -16.26 6.01 4.05
CA HIS A 176 -16.03 4.99 3.01
C HIS A 176 -15.69 3.62 3.61
N ASN A 177 -14.80 3.60 4.59
CA ASN A 177 -14.32 2.37 5.22
C ASN A 177 -15.38 1.69 6.09
N GLY A 178 -16.41 2.41 6.50
CA GLY A 178 -17.53 1.86 7.28
C GLY A 178 -18.21 0.66 6.61
N MET A 179 -18.24 0.61 5.28
CA MET A 179 -18.79 -0.50 4.50
C MET A 179 -17.97 -1.80 4.62
N PHE A 180 -16.71 -1.71 5.01
CA PHE A 180 -15.76 -2.82 5.07
C PHE A 180 -15.43 -3.23 6.52
N MET A 181 -16.11 -2.66 7.48
CA MET A 181 -15.92 -3.00 8.90
C MET A 181 -16.57 -4.35 9.24
N VAL A 182 -15.90 -5.09 10.11
CA VAL A 182 -16.45 -6.31 10.70
C VAL A 182 -17.64 -5.94 11.60
N SER A 183 -18.81 -6.50 11.31
CA SER A 183 -19.97 -6.36 12.19
C SER A 183 -19.70 -7.09 13.50
N ASN A 184 -19.82 -6.38 14.62
CA ASN A 184 -19.77 -6.96 15.96
C ASN A 184 -21.02 -7.81 16.23
#